data_c5ad0217d388b86399d9ebaee973f609
#
_entry.id   c5ad0217d388b86399d9ebaee973f609
#
_cell.length_a   1.000
_cell.length_b   1.000
_cell.length_c   1.000
_cell.angle_alpha   90.00
_cell.angle_beta   90.00
_cell.angle_gamma   90.00
#
_symmetry.space_group_name_H-M   'P 1'
#
loop_
_entity.id
_entity.type
_entity.pdbx_description
1 polymer ?
#
loop_
_entity_poly.entity_id
_entity_poly.type
_entity_poly.pdbx_seq_one_letter_code
_entity_poly.pdbx_strand_id
1 'polypeptide(L)'
;MKGWPALFVKDFKLSRTIFVAGLVLNALIAILTFYLGRAAEDPLLMFIPLAIGAVAHAFYAPVIVVASLATESRHLALWLNNPQSAIRLLASKIANGVLLAAISLVMLYALSGLLLAPKISLIEPYWTDAWKLGLFAFPHILLTSAALGVAVTALWALSRGLRLKIGRWSRTATAGVAILFVWLGAVRIFRAVSFPDGMGGRCLPLSVHTD
;
A
#
# COMPACT_ATOMS: atom_id res chain seq x y z
N MET A 1 -16.48 23.14 13.71
CA MET A 1 -15.47 22.54 12.83
C MET A 1 -14.08 22.37 13.47
N LYS A 2 -13.90 22.59 14.77
CA LYS A 2 -12.58 22.52 15.47
C LYS A 2 -12.07 21.09 15.80
N GLY A 3 -12.79 20.03 15.44
CA GLY A 3 -12.46 18.66 15.86
C GLY A 3 -11.55 17.85 14.93
N TRP A 4 -11.44 18.15 13.63
CA TRP A 4 -10.67 17.36 12.65
C TRP A 4 -9.15 17.44 12.85
N PRO A 5 -8.56 18.64 13.01
CA PRO A 5 -7.11 18.75 13.27
C PRO A 5 -6.68 18.08 14.56
N ALA A 6 -7.50 18.16 15.63
CA ALA A 6 -7.19 17.51 16.89
C ALA A 6 -7.17 15.98 16.78
N LEU A 7 -8.10 15.38 16.01
CA LEU A 7 -8.09 13.95 15.72
C LEU A 7 -6.83 13.54 14.95
N PHE A 8 -6.51 14.29 13.91
CA PHE A 8 -5.35 14.03 13.07
C PHE A 8 -4.04 14.06 13.88
N VAL A 9 -3.86 15.08 14.74
CA VAL A 9 -2.69 15.17 15.64
C VAL A 9 -2.64 14.00 16.62
N LYS A 10 -3.79 13.57 17.16
CA LYS A 10 -3.88 12.39 18.03
C LYS A 10 -3.45 11.12 17.27
N ASP A 11 -4.01 10.89 16.08
CA ASP A 11 -3.70 9.72 15.26
C ASP A 11 -2.24 9.71 14.82
N PHE A 12 -1.67 10.88 14.51
CA PHE A 12 -0.24 11.03 14.22
C PHE A 12 0.64 10.64 15.42
N LYS A 13 0.29 11.07 16.62
CA LYS A 13 1.04 10.67 17.84
C LYS A 13 1.03 9.15 18.06
N LEU A 14 -0.09 8.48 17.76
CA LEU A 14 -0.21 7.03 17.88
C LEU A 14 0.62 6.27 16.82
N SER A 15 0.73 6.83 15.63
CA SER A 15 1.46 6.21 14.51
C SER A 15 2.94 6.61 14.40
N ARG A 16 3.40 7.56 15.24
CA ARG A 16 4.77 8.11 15.19
C ARG A 16 5.85 7.03 15.22
N THR A 17 5.73 6.03 16.09
CA THR A 17 6.74 4.96 16.23
C THR A 17 6.83 4.12 14.95
N ILE A 18 5.68 3.78 14.35
CA ILE A 18 5.64 3.02 13.08
C ILE A 18 6.21 3.87 11.94
N PHE A 19 5.90 5.16 11.93
CA PHE A 19 6.43 6.09 10.93
C PHE A 19 7.97 6.18 11.01
N VAL A 20 8.53 6.35 12.21
CA VAL A 20 9.99 6.38 12.40
C VAL A 20 10.63 5.05 12.01
N ALA A 21 10.03 3.91 12.38
CA ALA A 21 10.52 2.60 11.95
C ALA A 21 10.51 2.45 10.42
N GLY A 22 9.47 2.96 9.74
CA GLY A 22 9.40 3.01 8.28
C GLY A 22 10.50 3.87 7.65
N LEU A 23 10.81 5.04 8.24
CA LEU A 23 11.92 5.89 7.78
C LEU A 23 13.29 5.20 7.93
N VAL A 24 13.51 4.49 9.04
CA VAL A 24 14.73 3.69 9.25
C VAL A 24 14.82 2.59 8.19
N LEU A 25 13.72 1.90 7.90
CA LEU A 25 13.68 0.89 6.85
C LEU A 25 14.00 1.49 5.47
N ASN A 26 13.46 2.66 5.15
CA ASN A 26 13.79 3.37 3.91
C ASN A 26 15.28 3.72 3.81
N ALA A 27 15.90 4.15 4.90
CA ALA A 27 17.33 4.41 4.93
C ALA A 27 18.13 3.13 4.68
N LEU A 28 17.73 2.00 5.27
CA LEU A 28 18.37 0.70 5.01
C LEU A 28 18.22 0.25 3.55
N ILE A 29 17.02 0.43 2.96
CA ILE A 29 16.79 0.14 1.54
C ILE A 29 17.68 1.02 0.65
N ALA A 30 17.77 2.31 0.94
CA ALA A 30 18.61 3.23 0.19
C ALA A 30 20.11 2.87 0.29
N ILE A 31 20.59 2.50 1.48
CA ILE A 31 21.95 2.01 1.69
C ILE A 31 22.21 0.71 0.91
N LEU A 32 21.26 -0.23 0.94
CA LEU A 32 21.34 -1.48 0.18
C LEU A 32 21.39 -1.21 -1.33
N THR A 33 20.56 -0.29 -1.82
CA THR A 33 20.55 0.17 -3.22
C THR A 33 21.94 0.71 -3.61
N PHE A 34 22.54 1.55 -2.76
CA PHE A 34 23.88 2.10 -2.99
C PHE A 34 24.96 1.01 -2.98
N TYR A 35 24.89 0.07 -2.03
CA TYR A 35 25.85 -1.03 -1.92
C TYR A 35 25.80 -1.95 -3.15
N LEU A 36 24.61 -2.36 -3.56
CA LEU A 36 24.41 -3.17 -4.78
C LEU A 36 24.91 -2.43 -6.02
N GLY A 37 24.65 -1.14 -6.12
CA GLY A 37 25.18 -0.32 -7.20
C GLY A 37 26.71 -0.20 -7.23
N ARG A 38 27.40 -0.56 -6.15
CA ARG A 38 28.88 -0.65 -6.12
C ARG A 38 29.40 -2.05 -6.41
N ALA A 39 28.68 -3.07 -5.95
CA ALA A 39 29.14 -4.46 -5.98
C ALA A 39 28.68 -5.20 -7.25
N ALA A 40 27.58 -4.78 -7.87
CA ALA A 40 27.02 -5.45 -9.02
C ALA A 40 27.64 -4.94 -10.34
N GLU A 41 27.89 -5.86 -11.26
CA GLU A 41 28.32 -5.55 -12.63
C GLU A 41 27.16 -4.97 -13.45
N ASP A 42 25.93 -5.43 -13.17
CA ASP A 42 24.71 -4.95 -13.83
C ASP A 42 24.07 -3.80 -13.04
N PRO A 43 24.00 -2.58 -13.63
CA PRO A 43 23.40 -1.42 -12.98
C PRO A 43 21.89 -1.57 -12.69
N LEU A 44 21.19 -2.50 -13.34
CA LEU A 44 19.77 -2.73 -13.08
C LEU A 44 19.51 -3.35 -11.70
N LEU A 45 20.48 -4.10 -11.15
CA LEU A 45 20.33 -4.74 -9.84
C LEU A 45 20.13 -3.74 -8.70
N MET A 46 20.62 -2.51 -8.85
CA MET A 46 20.41 -1.47 -7.83
C MET A 46 18.95 -1.00 -7.71
N PHE A 47 18.14 -1.16 -8.75
CA PHE A 47 16.74 -0.78 -8.70
C PHE A 47 15.83 -1.80 -7.97
N ILE A 48 16.30 -3.03 -7.76
CA ILE A 48 15.51 -4.10 -7.11
C ILE A 48 15.09 -3.73 -5.68
N PRO A 49 16.01 -3.32 -4.77
CA PRO A 49 15.59 -2.92 -3.42
C PRO A 49 14.63 -1.74 -3.41
N LEU A 50 14.85 -0.77 -4.30
CA LEU A 50 13.98 0.39 -4.45
C LEU A 50 12.57 -0.02 -4.89
N ALA A 51 12.45 -0.90 -5.87
CA ALA A 51 11.16 -1.42 -6.34
C ALA A 51 10.43 -2.21 -5.24
N ILE A 52 11.14 -3.08 -4.51
CA ILE A 52 10.58 -3.82 -3.37
C ILE A 52 10.12 -2.84 -2.28
N GLY A 53 10.94 -1.85 -1.95
CA GLY A 53 10.60 -0.80 -0.98
C GLY A 53 9.36 -0.01 -1.39
N ALA A 54 9.26 0.38 -2.67
CA ALA A 54 8.11 1.10 -3.20
C ALA A 54 6.83 0.25 -3.11
N VAL A 55 6.87 -1.02 -3.53
CA VAL A 55 5.72 -1.93 -3.43
C VAL A 55 5.32 -2.18 -1.98
N ALA A 56 6.28 -2.29 -1.05
CA ALA A 56 6.00 -2.46 0.38
C ALA A 56 5.20 -1.28 0.96
N HIS A 57 5.30 -0.07 0.39
CA HIS A 57 4.50 1.09 0.81
C HIS A 57 3.00 0.92 0.57
N ALA A 58 2.56 -0.02 -0.29
CA ALA A 58 1.15 -0.38 -0.41
C ALA A 58 0.56 -0.88 0.93
N PHE A 59 1.37 -1.47 1.79
CA PHE A 59 0.96 -1.98 3.11
C PHE A 59 1.14 -0.95 4.24
N TYR A 60 1.67 0.23 3.95
CA TYR A 60 2.02 1.20 4.98
C TYR A 60 0.79 1.75 5.72
N ALA A 61 -0.22 2.27 4.99
CA ALA A 61 -1.45 2.76 5.61
C ALA A 61 -2.22 1.64 6.33
N PRO A 62 -2.41 0.42 5.77
CA PRO A 62 -2.99 -0.70 6.51
C PRO A 62 -2.33 -0.98 7.85
N VAL A 63 -1.00 -1.03 7.91
CA VAL A 63 -0.25 -1.27 9.15
C VAL A 63 -0.50 -0.19 10.19
N ILE A 64 -0.46 1.10 9.79
CA ILE A 64 -0.76 2.23 10.66
C ILE A 64 -2.19 2.16 11.20
N VAL A 65 -3.16 1.86 10.33
CA VAL A 65 -4.58 1.75 10.70
C VAL A 65 -4.79 0.62 11.71
N VAL A 66 -4.23 -0.58 11.44
CA VAL A 66 -4.32 -1.73 12.37
C VAL A 66 -3.74 -1.38 13.73
N ALA A 67 -2.55 -0.80 13.76
CA ALA A 67 -1.89 -0.45 15.01
C ALA A 67 -2.67 0.60 15.81
N SER A 68 -3.21 1.61 15.13
CA SER A 68 -4.06 2.64 15.73
C SER A 68 -5.34 2.02 16.30
N LEU A 69 -6.04 1.17 15.53
CA LEU A 69 -7.24 0.46 15.96
C LEU A 69 -6.97 -0.52 17.10
N ALA A 70 -5.83 -1.23 17.08
CA ALA A 70 -5.42 -2.14 18.14
C ALA A 70 -5.19 -1.41 19.47
N THR A 71 -4.55 -0.24 19.42
CA THR A 71 -4.31 0.59 20.59
C THR A 71 -5.62 1.14 21.17
N GLU A 72 -6.50 1.67 20.33
CA GLU A 72 -7.80 2.21 20.76
C GLU A 72 -8.78 1.13 21.23
N SER A 73 -8.66 -0.08 20.70
CA SER A 73 -9.53 -1.19 21.12
C SER A 73 -9.37 -1.60 22.58
N ARG A 74 -8.28 -1.20 23.22
CA ARG A 74 -8.07 -1.38 24.67
C ARG A 74 -8.89 -0.39 25.51
N HIS A 75 -9.37 0.69 24.90
CA HIS A 75 -10.11 1.78 25.55
C HIS A 75 -11.46 2.02 24.85
N LEU A 76 -12.20 0.95 24.56
CA LEU A 76 -13.48 1.01 23.84
C LEU A 76 -14.51 1.96 24.49
N ALA A 77 -14.50 2.05 25.81
CA ALA A 77 -15.39 2.98 26.53
C ALA A 77 -15.20 4.44 26.11
N LEU A 78 -13.94 4.86 25.89
CA LEU A 78 -13.63 6.22 25.41
C LEU A 78 -14.07 6.41 23.94
N TRP A 79 -14.07 5.35 23.17
CA TRP A 79 -14.50 5.37 21.77
C TRP A 79 -16.03 5.49 21.64
N LEU A 80 -16.77 4.74 22.47
CA LEU A 80 -18.23 4.78 22.50
C LEU A 80 -18.79 6.09 23.04
N ASN A 81 -18.06 6.74 23.98
CA ASN A 81 -18.43 8.03 24.53
C ASN A 81 -17.98 9.24 23.69
N ASN A 82 -17.36 8.98 22.51
CA ASN A 82 -16.95 10.05 21.63
C ASN A 82 -18.16 10.60 20.85
N PRO A 83 -18.46 11.91 20.89
CA PRO A 83 -19.60 12.50 20.18
C PRO A 83 -19.43 12.53 18.66
N GLN A 84 -18.27 12.09 18.14
CA GLN A 84 -18.00 12.06 16.71
C GLN A 84 -18.48 10.75 16.07
N SER A 85 -18.93 10.83 14.80
CA SER A 85 -19.34 9.64 14.07
C SER A 85 -18.16 8.68 13.85
N ALA A 86 -18.43 7.37 13.90
CA ALA A 86 -17.43 6.32 13.65
C ALA A 86 -16.75 6.48 12.29
N ILE A 87 -17.51 6.87 11.26
CA ILE A 87 -16.97 7.12 9.92
C ILE A 87 -15.89 8.19 9.94
N ARG A 88 -16.11 9.29 10.67
CA ARG A 88 -15.17 10.40 10.79
C ARG A 88 -13.88 9.97 11.50
N LEU A 89 -14.00 9.16 12.55
CA LEU A 89 -12.86 8.62 13.29
C LEU A 89 -12.03 7.67 12.41
N LEU A 90 -12.68 6.80 11.64
CA LEU A 90 -12.00 5.86 10.75
C LEU A 90 -11.37 6.58 9.55
N ALA A 91 -12.07 7.54 8.96
CA ALA A 91 -11.55 8.36 7.86
C ALA A 91 -10.29 9.14 8.25
N SER A 92 -10.24 9.70 9.48
CA SER A 92 -9.04 10.37 10.00
C SER A 92 -7.83 9.43 10.05
N LYS A 93 -8.02 8.18 10.47
CA LYS A 93 -6.95 7.17 10.54
C LYS A 93 -6.42 6.78 9.17
N ILE A 94 -7.32 6.56 8.22
CA ILE A 94 -6.95 6.23 6.84
C ILE A 94 -6.22 7.42 6.21
N ALA A 95 -6.74 8.64 6.36
CA ALA A 95 -6.10 9.85 5.84
C ALA A 95 -4.69 10.05 6.43
N ASN A 96 -4.54 9.86 7.75
CA ASN A 96 -3.23 9.92 8.41
C ASN A 96 -2.29 8.84 7.89
N GLY A 97 -2.76 7.59 7.74
CA GLY A 97 -1.97 6.47 7.21
C GLY A 97 -1.48 6.73 5.78
N VAL A 98 -2.36 7.23 4.91
CA VAL A 98 -2.03 7.55 3.51
C VAL A 98 -1.05 8.73 3.43
N LEU A 99 -1.24 9.77 4.25
CA LEU A 99 -0.31 10.90 4.30
C LEU A 99 1.10 10.47 4.73
N LEU A 100 1.19 9.66 5.79
CA LEU A 100 2.48 9.14 6.25
C LEU A 100 3.12 8.19 5.25
N ALA A 101 2.32 7.38 4.54
CA ALA A 101 2.80 6.57 3.42
C ALA A 101 3.37 7.44 2.29
N ALA A 102 2.68 8.53 1.93
CA ALA A 102 3.14 9.47 0.91
C ALA A 102 4.48 10.13 1.29
N ILE A 103 4.58 10.64 2.52
CA ILE A 103 5.82 11.26 3.03
C ILE A 103 6.95 10.23 3.03
N SER A 104 6.69 9.02 3.52
CA SER A 104 7.67 7.92 3.58
C SER A 104 8.15 7.52 2.18
N LEU A 105 7.25 7.41 1.20
CA LEU A 105 7.58 7.06 -0.18
C LEU A 105 8.39 8.16 -0.88
N VAL A 106 8.04 9.44 -0.65
CA VAL A 106 8.84 10.60 -1.13
C VAL A 106 10.25 10.55 -0.53
N MET A 107 10.37 10.25 0.77
CA MET A 107 11.67 10.13 1.43
C MET A 107 12.49 8.97 0.86
N LEU A 108 11.85 7.82 0.55
CA LEU A 108 12.53 6.70 -0.11
C LEU A 108 13.11 7.13 -1.47
N TYR A 109 12.30 7.79 -2.31
CA TYR A 109 12.74 8.26 -3.62
C TYR A 109 13.84 9.32 -3.52
N ALA A 110 13.71 10.27 -2.59
CA ALA A 110 14.70 11.32 -2.37
C ALA A 110 16.04 10.76 -1.89
N LEU A 111 16.03 9.86 -0.90
CA LEU A 111 17.25 9.22 -0.38
C LEU A 111 17.91 8.37 -1.46
N SER A 112 17.15 7.57 -2.19
CA SER A 112 17.70 6.73 -3.27
C SER A 112 18.25 7.59 -4.40
N GLY A 113 17.55 8.65 -4.81
CA GLY A 113 18.03 9.58 -5.82
C GLY A 113 19.33 10.29 -5.41
N LEU A 114 19.42 10.72 -4.15
CA LEU A 114 20.63 11.37 -3.62
C LEU A 114 21.85 10.41 -3.61
N LEU A 115 21.64 9.16 -3.21
CA LEU A 115 22.69 8.16 -3.18
C LEU A 115 23.11 7.66 -4.57
N LEU A 116 22.20 7.70 -5.55
CA LEU A 116 22.48 7.33 -6.94
C LEU A 116 23.06 8.47 -7.77
N ALA A 117 22.87 9.73 -7.34
CA ALA A 117 23.36 10.92 -8.07
C ALA A 117 24.84 10.84 -8.52
N PRO A 118 25.80 10.33 -7.70
CA PRO A 118 27.19 10.21 -8.12
C PRO A 118 27.43 9.18 -9.24
N LYS A 119 26.45 8.34 -9.53
CA LYS A 119 26.51 7.26 -10.54
C LYS A 119 25.62 7.50 -11.75
N ILE A 120 25.16 8.73 -11.92
CA ILE A 120 24.15 9.08 -12.95
C ILE A 120 24.64 8.73 -14.35
N SER A 121 25.94 8.86 -14.64
CA SER A 121 26.53 8.50 -15.93
C SER A 121 26.41 7.01 -16.28
N LEU A 122 26.41 6.13 -15.28
CA LEU A 122 26.24 4.68 -15.48
C LEU A 122 24.78 4.28 -15.69
N ILE A 123 23.86 5.05 -15.11
CA ILE A 123 22.43 4.76 -15.15
C ILE A 123 21.65 5.69 -16.09
N GLU A 124 22.33 6.62 -16.76
CA GLU A 124 21.73 7.61 -17.65
C GLU A 124 20.76 6.98 -18.67
N PRO A 125 21.05 5.84 -19.32
CA PRO A 125 20.11 5.20 -20.25
C PRO A 125 18.78 4.80 -19.60
N TYR A 126 18.80 4.46 -18.30
CA TYR A 126 17.62 3.96 -17.55
C TYR A 126 16.98 5.02 -16.66
N TRP A 127 17.66 6.16 -16.43
CA TRP A 127 17.22 7.17 -15.48
C TRP A 127 15.88 7.78 -15.81
N THR A 128 15.69 8.13 -17.08
CA THR A 128 14.43 8.73 -17.55
C THR A 128 13.24 7.77 -17.39
N ASP A 129 13.44 6.50 -17.70
CA ASP A 129 12.38 5.51 -17.62
C ASP A 129 12.11 5.10 -16.18
N ALA A 130 13.14 4.99 -15.34
CA ALA A 130 12.99 4.77 -13.90
C ALA A 130 12.20 5.92 -13.23
N TRP A 131 12.47 7.17 -13.62
CA TRP A 131 11.76 8.33 -13.12
C TRP A 131 10.29 8.36 -13.56
N LYS A 132 10.02 8.09 -14.83
CA LYS A 132 8.65 7.99 -15.36
C LYS A 132 7.87 6.88 -14.65
N LEU A 133 8.48 5.69 -14.49
CA LEU A 133 7.90 4.57 -13.78
C LEU A 133 7.61 4.91 -12.31
N GLY A 134 8.55 5.54 -11.62
CA GLY A 134 8.39 5.99 -10.24
C GLY A 134 7.25 6.99 -10.07
N LEU A 135 7.15 7.98 -10.97
CA LEU A 135 6.08 8.98 -10.96
C LEU A 135 4.71 8.35 -11.26
N PHE A 136 4.64 7.40 -12.18
CA PHE A 136 3.44 6.64 -12.46
C PHE A 136 3.05 5.72 -11.30
N ALA A 137 4.01 5.02 -10.71
CA ALA A 137 3.78 4.10 -9.59
C ALA A 137 3.32 4.81 -8.31
N PHE A 138 3.78 6.03 -8.06
CA PHE A 138 3.50 6.80 -6.85
C PHE A 138 2.00 6.88 -6.51
N PRO A 139 1.13 7.43 -7.38
CA PRO A 139 -0.31 7.51 -7.09
C PRO A 139 -0.97 6.13 -6.99
N HIS A 140 -0.52 5.14 -7.77
CA HIS A 140 -1.05 3.78 -7.73
C HIS A 140 -0.74 3.08 -6.41
N ILE A 141 0.47 3.24 -5.87
CA ILE A 141 0.86 2.72 -4.57
C ILE A 141 0.02 3.36 -3.46
N LEU A 142 -0.18 4.69 -3.50
CA LEU A 142 -0.99 5.38 -2.50
C LEU A 142 -2.47 4.99 -2.57
N LEU A 143 -3.03 4.87 -3.77
CA LEU A 143 -4.41 4.38 -3.96
C LEU A 143 -4.58 2.96 -3.44
N THR A 144 -3.64 2.07 -3.76
CA THR A 144 -3.62 0.69 -3.26
C THR A 144 -3.52 0.66 -1.74
N SER A 145 -2.63 1.47 -1.17
CA SER A 145 -2.47 1.61 0.28
C SER A 145 -3.75 2.09 0.96
N ALA A 146 -4.44 3.09 0.37
CA ALA A 146 -5.72 3.58 0.85
C ALA A 146 -6.81 2.50 0.77
N ALA A 147 -6.94 1.81 -0.36
CA ALA A 147 -7.91 0.75 -0.57
C ALA A 147 -7.71 -0.41 0.42
N LEU A 148 -6.46 -0.85 0.62
CA LEU A 148 -6.12 -1.86 1.62
C LEU A 148 -6.40 -1.36 3.04
N GLY A 149 -6.17 -0.09 3.35
CA GLY A 149 -6.52 0.54 4.62
C GLY A 149 -8.02 0.47 4.91
N VAL A 150 -8.85 0.76 3.90
CA VAL A 150 -10.32 0.62 3.99
C VAL A 150 -10.72 -0.84 4.19
N ALA A 151 -10.17 -1.76 3.41
CA ALA A 151 -10.45 -3.19 3.52
C ALA A 151 -10.13 -3.75 4.91
N VAL A 152 -8.96 -3.40 5.45
CA VAL A 152 -8.54 -3.81 6.80
C VAL A 152 -9.45 -3.21 7.87
N THR A 153 -9.88 -1.97 7.72
CA THR A 153 -10.83 -1.32 8.63
C THR A 153 -12.17 -2.06 8.62
N ALA A 154 -12.67 -2.43 7.44
CA ALA A 154 -13.90 -3.18 7.28
C ALA A 154 -13.81 -4.59 7.92
N LEU A 155 -12.69 -5.30 7.70
CA LEU A 155 -12.42 -6.59 8.32
C LEU A 155 -12.32 -6.48 9.85
N TRP A 156 -11.70 -5.43 10.36
CA TRP A 156 -11.63 -5.17 11.80
C TRP A 156 -13.03 -4.95 12.38
N ALA A 157 -13.86 -4.10 11.75
CA ALA A 157 -15.23 -3.85 12.18
C ALA A 157 -16.09 -5.12 12.14
N LEU A 158 -15.96 -5.92 11.06
CA LEU A 158 -16.62 -7.21 10.92
C LEU A 158 -16.22 -8.17 12.06
N SER A 159 -14.92 -8.28 12.35
CA SER A 159 -14.42 -9.16 13.42
C SER A 159 -14.98 -8.79 14.78
N ARG A 160 -15.17 -7.51 15.05
CA ARG A 160 -15.77 -7.03 16.30
C ARG A 160 -17.27 -7.32 16.35
N GLY A 161 -18.01 -7.08 15.26
CA GLY A 161 -19.43 -7.43 15.17
C GLY A 161 -19.68 -8.94 15.31
N LEU A 162 -18.89 -9.76 14.64
CA LEU A 162 -18.97 -11.23 14.76
C LEU A 162 -18.62 -11.73 16.15
N ARG A 163 -17.67 -11.09 16.84
CA ARG A 163 -17.29 -11.48 18.19
C ARG A 163 -18.46 -11.42 19.18
N LEU A 164 -19.37 -10.47 19.00
CA LEU A 164 -20.57 -10.35 19.82
C LEU A 164 -21.58 -11.48 19.56
N LYS A 165 -21.60 -12.06 18.34
CA LYS A 165 -22.57 -13.10 17.94
C LYS A 165 -22.03 -14.51 18.09
N ILE A 166 -20.79 -14.78 17.67
CA ILE A 166 -20.20 -16.13 17.57
C ILE A 166 -18.93 -16.32 18.44
N GLY A 167 -18.63 -15.35 19.31
CA GLY A 167 -17.54 -15.44 20.29
C GLY A 167 -16.16 -15.71 19.67
N ARG A 168 -15.49 -16.80 20.13
CA ARG A 168 -14.12 -17.14 19.70
C ARG A 168 -13.97 -17.48 18.22
N TRP A 169 -15.04 -17.93 17.56
CA TRP A 169 -15.04 -18.28 16.14
C TRP A 169 -15.00 -17.07 15.21
N SER A 170 -15.17 -15.86 15.74
CA SER A 170 -15.14 -14.63 14.94
C SER A 170 -13.82 -14.44 14.19
N ARG A 171 -12.69 -14.86 14.76
CA ARG A 171 -11.37 -14.74 14.11
C ARG A 171 -11.27 -15.64 12.88
N THR A 172 -11.72 -16.87 13.00
CA THR A 172 -11.73 -17.84 11.87
C THR A 172 -12.67 -17.39 10.77
N ALA A 173 -13.87 -16.92 11.13
CA ALA A 173 -14.83 -16.36 10.16
C ALA A 173 -14.27 -15.13 9.43
N THR A 174 -13.63 -14.20 10.17
CA THR A 174 -13.01 -13.01 9.56
C THR A 174 -11.83 -13.37 8.67
N ALA A 175 -10.99 -14.34 9.07
CA ALA A 175 -9.91 -14.85 8.24
C ALA A 175 -10.44 -15.50 6.95
N GLY A 176 -11.53 -16.27 7.03
CA GLY A 176 -12.19 -16.85 5.85
C GLY A 176 -12.69 -15.77 4.88
N VAL A 177 -13.32 -14.71 5.40
CA VAL A 177 -13.76 -13.56 4.57
C VAL A 177 -12.57 -12.86 3.92
N ALA A 178 -11.48 -12.65 4.67
CA ALA A 178 -10.26 -12.01 4.13
C ALA A 178 -9.63 -12.86 3.00
N ILE A 179 -9.52 -14.18 3.20
CA ILE A 179 -9.00 -15.11 2.18
C ILE A 179 -9.89 -15.09 0.93
N LEU A 180 -11.21 -15.14 1.11
CA LEU A 180 -12.17 -15.08 0.01
C LEU A 180 -12.01 -13.76 -0.79
N PHE A 181 -11.83 -12.64 -0.09
CA PHE A 181 -11.66 -11.34 -0.72
C PHE A 181 -10.36 -11.27 -1.54
N VAL A 182 -9.26 -11.78 -1.00
CA VAL A 182 -7.97 -11.86 -1.71
C VAL A 182 -8.08 -12.80 -2.91
N TRP A 183 -8.72 -13.96 -2.74
CA TRP A 183 -8.90 -14.93 -3.83
C TRP A 183 -9.75 -14.35 -4.98
N LEU A 184 -10.89 -13.70 -4.67
CA LEU A 184 -11.73 -13.05 -5.67
C LEU A 184 -10.99 -11.92 -6.40
N GLY A 185 -10.20 -11.13 -5.66
CA GLY A 185 -9.34 -10.10 -6.25
C GLY A 185 -8.30 -10.68 -7.20
N ALA A 186 -7.60 -11.74 -6.79
CA ALA A 186 -6.62 -12.43 -7.60
C ALA A 186 -7.23 -13.03 -8.88
N VAL A 187 -8.40 -13.68 -8.77
CA VAL A 187 -9.13 -14.24 -9.92
C VAL A 187 -9.54 -13.16 -10.91
N ARG A 188 -10.00 -11.99 -10.41
CA ARG A 188 -10.37 -10.87 -11.29
C ARG A 188 -9.16 -10.29 -12.03
N ILE A 189 -8.04 -10.09 -11.33
CA ILE A 189 -6.80 -9.60 -11.93
C ILE A 189 -6.30 -10.62 -12.97
N PHE A 190 -6.29 -11.92 -12.62
CA PHE A 190 -5.87 -12.97 -13.54
C PHE A 190 -6.74 -12.99 -14.82
N ARG A 191 -8.06 -12.88 -14.70
CA ARG A 191 -8.96 -12.81 -15.86
C ARG A 191 -8.72 -11.56 -16.71
N ALA A 192 -8.51 -10.40 -16.09
CA ALA A 192 -8.25 -9.17 -16.83
C ALA A 192 -6.91 -9.22 -17.60
N VAL A 193 -5.89 -9.91 -17.06
CA VAL A 193 -4.59 -10.06 -17.70
C VAL A 193 -4.61 -11.17 -18.78
N SER A 194 -5.33 -12.28 -18.52
CA SER A 194 -5.34 -13.45 -19.43
C SER A 194 -6.30 -13.30 -20.60
N PHE A 195 -7.34 -12.48 -20.48
CA PHE A 195 -8.33 -12.22 -21.52
C PHE A 195 -8.55 -10.71 -21.66
N PRO A 196 -7.64 -9.96 -22.30
CA PRO A 196 -7.93 -8.60 -22.70
C PRO A 196 -9.11 -8.63 -23.68
N ASP A 197 -10.19 -7.92 -23.32
CA ASP A 197 -11.45 -7.79 -24.08
C ASP A 197 -11.22 -7.16 -25.48
N GLY A 198 -10.51 -7.81 -26.35
CA GLY A 198 -10.14 -7.30 -27.66
C GLY A 198 -9.72 -8.35 -28.69
N MET A 199 -9.46 -9.60 -28.26
CA MET A 199 -9.08 -10.69 -29.19
C MET A 199 -10.21 -11.69 -29.52
N GLY A 200 -11.40 -11.48 -29.00
CA GLY A 200 -12.57 -12.30 -29.34
C GLY A 200 -13.37 -11.68 -30.46
N GLY A 201 -13.01 -11.99 -31.74
CA GLY A 201 -13.94 -11.72 -32.79
C GLY A 201 -13.44 -11.11 -34.09
N ARG A 202 -12.38 -11.64 -34.65
CA ARG A 202 -12.22 -11.63 -36.11
C ARG A 202 -11.80 -13.01 -36.58
N CYS A 203 -12.73 -13.95 -36.64
CA CYS A 203 -12.64 -15.03 -37.59
C CYS A 203 -12.70 -14.40 -38.99
N LEU A 204 -11.55 -14.28 -39.63
CA LEU A 204 -11.51 -13.94 -41.04
C LEU A 204 -12.32 -15.02 -41.80
N PRO A 205 -13.32 -14.67 -42.61
CA PRO A 205 -13.96 -15.65 -43.48
C PRO A 205 -12.91 -16.14 -44.50
N LEU A 206 -12.55 -17.40 -44.39
CA LEU A 206 -11.84 -18.09 -45.45
C LEU A 206 -12.73 -18.08 -46.71
N SER A 207 -12.47 -17.16 -47.63
CA SER A 207 -13.02 -17.24 -48.99
C SER A 207 -12.33 -18.37 -49.69
N VAL A 208 -13.00 -19.53 -49.74
CA VAL A 208 -12.64 -20.64 -50.65
C VAL A 208 -12.99 -20.15 -52.05
N HIS A 209 -11.98 -19.75 -52.83
CA HIS A 209 -12.08 -19.64 -54.28
C HIS A 209 -12.02 -21.07 -54.83
N THR A 210 -13.15 -21.55 -55.31
CA THR A 210 -13.23 -22.71 -56.19
C THR A 210 -13.20 -22.20 -57.60
N ASP A 211 -12.07 -22.40 -58.32
CA ASP A 211 -11.99 -22.44 -59.76
C ASP A 211 -12.28 -23.85 -60.23
#